data_f3e75df3f2ccd3d3d83121c0162f1831
#
_entry.id   f3e75df3f2ccd3d3d83121c0162f1831
#
_cell.length_a   1.000
_cell.length_b   1.000
_cell.length_c   1.000
_cell.angle_alpha   90.00
_cell.angle_beta   90.00
_cell.angle_gamma   90.00
#
_symmetry.space_group_name_H-M   'P 1'
#
loop_
_entity.id
_entity.type
_entity.pdbx_description
1 polymer ?
#
loop_
_entity_poly.entity_id
_entity_poly.type
_entity_poly.pdbx_seq_one_letter_code
_entity_poly.pdbx_strand_id
1 'polypeptide(L)'
;MERIYTIGTFTFKLIYDEKLIKIPPNFQIFESQEEPEYTYEFIVSETLPQIEGRVVSQRDELLILDCDGLETRYLGVKGSDWYYGVYQELTPHSARSIILKDTLGELYVDPFFCSFFSLEKKLLEKDALVLHCSYMQYKD
;
A
#
# COMPACT_ATOMS: atom_id res chain seq x y z
N MET A 1 -7.64 -8.50 12.78
CA MET A 1 -6.22 -8.82 13.02
C MET A 1 -5.41 -7.54 12.98
N GLU A 2 -4.48 -7.40 13.88
CA GLU A 2 -3.48 -6.33 13.86
C GLU A 2 -2.09 -6.94 13.83
N ARG A 3 -1.23 -6.42 12.95
CA ARG A 3 0.18 -6.81 12.87
C ARG A 3 1.06 -5.57 12.69
N ILE A 4 2.25 -5.62 13.23
CA ILE A 4 3.23 -4.55 13.14
C ILE A 4 4.39 -5.01 12.27
N TYR A 5 4.84 -4.13 11.40
CA TYR A 5 5.94 -4.37 10.48
C TYR A 5 6.95 -3.23 10.56
N THR A 6 8.23 -3.56 10.45
CA THR A 6 9.32 -2.58 10.33
C THR A 6 10.09 -2.83 9.03
N ILE A 7 10.12 -1.83 8.17
CA ILE A 7 10.91 -1.85 6.93
C ILE A 7 11.88 -0.67 6.97
N GLY A 8 13.16 -0.96 7.06
CA GLY A 8 14.16 0.07 7.32
C GLY A 8 13.91 0.74 8.67
N THR A 9 13.66 2.04 8.67
CA THR A 9 13.32 2.83 9.87
C THR A 9 11.83 3.17 9.97
N PHE A 10 11.01 2.62 9.10
CA PHE A 10 9.56 2.86 9.07
C PHE A 10 8.81 1.71 9.73
N THR A 11 8.17 1.99 10.86
CA THR A 11 7.36 1.01 11.60
C THR A 11 5.89 1.38 11.48
N PHE A 12 5.08 0.43 11.03
CA PHE A 12 3.66 0.64 10.86
C PHE A 12 2.83 -0.54 11.35
N LYS A 13 1.60 -0.24 11.74
CA LYS A 13 0.58 -1.22 12.08
C LYS A 13 -0.35 -1.42 10.88
N LEU A 14 -0.65 -2.69 10.57
CA LEU A 14 -1.63 -3.08 9.57
C LEU A 14 -2.83 -3.72 10.26
N ILE A 15 -4.02 -3.18 10.01
CA ILE A 15 -5.30 -3.68 10.52
C ILE A 15 -6.07 -4.28 9.34
N TYR A 16 -6.49 -5.54 9.45
CA TYR A 16 -7.18 -6.24 8.36
C TYR A 16 -8.03 -7.41 8.85
N ASP A 17 -8.94 -7.88 8.02
CA ASP A 17 -9.71 -9.10 8.27
C ASP A 17 -8.94 -10.34 7.79
N GLU A 18 -8.42 -11.14 8.71
CA GLU A 18 -7.64 -12.35 8.41
C GLU A 18 -8.44 -13.46 7.69
N LYS A 19 -9.77 -13.39 7.71
CA LYS A 19 -10.62 -14.32 6.98
C LYS A 19 -10.65 -14.04 5.48
N LEU A 20 -10.45 -12.78 5.12
CA LEU A 20 -10.46 -12.31 3.74
C LEU A 20 -9.07 -12.13 3.15
N ILE A 21 -8.12 -11.69 3.98
CA ILE A 21 -6.80 -11.25 3.55
C ILE A 21 -5.72 -12.15 4.16
N LYS A 22 -4.84 -12.63 3.30
CA LYS A 22 -3.62 -13.33 3.72
C LYS A 22 -2.41 -12.47 3.41
N ILE A 23 -1.58 -12.24 4.40
CA ILE A 23 -0.32 -11.51 4.19
C ILE A 23 0.66 -12.42 3.44
N PRO A 24 1.30 -11.92 2.36
CA PRO A 24 2.29 -12.70 1.63
C PRO A 24 3.41 -13.21 2.54
N PRO A 25 3.84 -14.49 2.40
CA PRO A 25 4.86 -15.07 3.28
C PRO A 25 6.19 -14.29 3.29
N ASN A 26 6.60 -13.75 2.15
CA ASN A 26 7.81 -12.94 2.05
C ASN A 26 7.69 -11.59 2.78
N PHE A 27 6.49 -11.11 3.03
CA PHE A 27 6.26 -9.88 3.81
C PHE A 27 6.37 -10.13 5.32
N GLN A 28 6.14 -11.36 5.77
CA GLN A 28 6.19 -11.73 7.18
C GLN A 28 7.59 -11.57 7.80
N ILE A 29 8.65 -11.56 7.00
CA ILE A 29 10.01 -11.32 7.49
C ILE A 29 10.19 -9.93 8.13
N PHE A 30 9.30 -9.00 7.84
CA PHE A 30 9.31 -7.64 8.41
C PHE A 30 8.47 -7.50 9.67
N GLU A 31 7.85 -8.58 10.18
CA GLU A 31 7.09 -8.52 11.44
C GLU A 31 7.96 -8.02 12.58
N SER A 32 7.39 -7.13 13.41
CA SER A 32 8.10 -6.40 14.45
C SER A 32 7.25 -6.28 15.71
N GLN A 33 7.88 -5.90 16.80
CA GLN A 33 7.23 -5.54 18.05
C GLN A 33 7.54 -4.08 18.47
N GLU A 34 8.11 -3.31 17.56
CA GLU A 34 8.40 -1.91 17.78
C GLU A 34 7.11 -1.07 17.82
N GLU A 35 7.19 0.10 18.45
CA GLU A 35 6.07 1.05 18.49
C GLU A 35 5.78 1.58 17.07
N PRO A 36 4.56 1.40 16.53
CA PRO A 36 4.25 1.88 15.19
C PRO A 36 4.02 3.39 15.16
N GLU A 37 4.63 4.06 14.19
CA GLU A 37 4.44 5.49 13.93
C GLU A 37 3.32 5.77 12.93
N TYR A 38 2.82 4.73 12.25
CA TYR A 38 1.80 4.82 11.21
C TYR A 38 0.83 3.66 11.28
N THR A 39 -0.40 3.89 10.84
CA THR A 39 -1.42 2.84 10.81
C THR A 39 -2.05 2.75 9.42
N TYR A 40 -2.08 1.55 8.87
CA TYR A 40 -2.85 1.21 7.67
C TYR A 40 -4.07 0.37 8.04
N GLU A 41 -5.21 0.74 7.49
CA GLU A 41 -6.43 -0.08 7.50
C GLU A 41 -6.62 -0.69 6.12
N PHE A 42 -6.68 -2.02 6.03
CA PHE A 42 -6.85 -2.72 4.77
C PHE A 42 -8.26 -3.31 4.67
N ILE A 43 -9.03 -2.83 3.71
CA ILE A 43 -10.45 -3.13 3.53
C ILE A 43 -10.70 -3.80 2.18
N VAL A 44 -11.50 -4.86 2.17
CA VAL A 44 -12.06 -5.47 0.97
C VAL A 44 -13.49 -4.96 0.80
N SER A 45 -13.83 -4.46 -0.38
CA SER A 45 -15.14 -3.87 -0.66
C SER A 45 -15.68 -4.33 -2.02
N GLU A 46 -16.99 -4.33 -2.15
CA GLU A 46 -17.64 -4.57 -3.46
C GLU A 46 -17.53 -3.35 -4.39
N THR A 47 -17.34 -2.16 -3.82
CA THR A 47 -17.22 -0.91 -4.58
C THR A 47 -16.10 -0.03 -4.02
N LEU A 48 -15.54 0.84 -4.87
CA LEU A 48 -14.58 1.84 -4.42
C LEU A 48 -15.30 3.15 -4.09
N PRO A 49 -14.84 3.89 -3.05
CA PRO A 49 -15.40 5.19 -2.71
C PRO A 49 -15.09 6.21 -3.82
N GLN A 50 -15.99 7.17 -4.00
CA GLN A 50 -15.73 8.36 -4.80
C GLN A 50 -15.16 9.45 -3.88
N ILE A 51 -13.92 9.82 -4.13
CA ILE A 51 -13.20 10.81 -3.33
C ILE A 51 -12.93 12.02 -4.21
N GLU A 52 -13.36 13.20 -3.74
CA GLU A 52 -13.11 14.46 -4.42
C GLU A 52 -11.80 15.08 -3.93
N GLY A 53 -11.04 15.64 -4.87
CA GLY A 53 -9.79 16.30 -4.59
C GLY A 53 -9.20 16.93 -5.83
N ARG A 54 -8.13 17.69 -5.67
CA ARG A 54 -7.41 18.30 -6.78
C ARG A 54 -6.54 17.25 -7.48
N VAL A 55 -6.71 17.07 -8.78
CA VAL A 55 -5.90 16.14 -9.57
C VAL A 55 -4.44 16.63 -9.61
N VAL A 56 -3.53 15.83 -9.10
CA VAL A 56 -2.09 16.07 -9.12
C VAL A 56 -1.44 15.37 -10.31
N SER A 57 -1.84 14.11 -10.57
CA SER A 57 -1.36 13.31 -11.68
C SER A 57 -2.44 12.33 -12.12
N GLN A 58 -2.52 12.06 -13.41
CA GLN A 58 -3.45 11.08 -13.97
C GLN A 58 -2.79 10.29 -15.08
N ARG A 59 -2.76 8.97 -14.91
CA ARG A 59 -2.37 7.97 -15.88
C ARG A 59 -3.34 6.79 -15.79
N ASP A 60 -3.30 5.88 -16.74
CA ASP A 60 -4.20 4.70 -16.74
C ASP A 60 -4.11 3.91 -15.43
N GLU A 61 -2.88 3.69 -14.96
CA GLU A 61 -2.59 2.87 -13.79
C GLU A 61 -2.64 3.63 -12.47
N LEU A 62 -2.73 4.96 -12.50
CA LEU A 62 -2.61 5.77 -11.28
C LEU A 62 -3.26 7.15 -11.44
N LEU A 63 -4.21 7.44 -10.56
CA LEU A 63 -4.76 8.78 -10.35
C LEU A 63 -4.38 9.25 -8.96
N ILE A 64 -3.69 10.38 -8.86
CA ILE A 64 -3.31 10.99 -7.59
C ILE A 64 -4.12 12.25 -7.37
N LEU A 65 -4.79 12.33 -6.21
CA LEU A 65 -5.55 13.48 -5.75
C LEU A 65 -4.91 14.07 -4.50
N ASP A 66 -4.92 15.40 -4.42
CA ASP A 66 -4.65 16.14 -3.20
C ASP A 66 -5.97 16.55 -2.56
N CYS A 67 -6.20 16.09 -1.33
CA CYS A 67 -7.39 16.33 -0.52
C CYS A 67 -6.98 17.13 0.72
N ASP A 68 -6.81 18.45 0.58
CA ASP A 68 -6.37 19.36 1.65
C ASP A 68 -5.04 18.95 2.31
N GLY A 69 -4.05 18.59 1.47
CA GLY A 69 -2.71 18.17 1.90
C GLY A 69 -2.58 16.68 2.21
N LEU A 70 -3.66 15.91 2.15
CA LEU A 70 -3.67 14.46 2.26
C LEU A 70 -3.83 13.82 0.87
N GLU A 71 -3.05 12.80 0.60
CA GLU A 71 -3.01 12.16 -0.71
C GLU A 71 -4.02 11.02 -0.82
N THR A 72 -4.72 10.95 -1.95
CA THR A 72 -5.50 9.81 -2.36
C THR A 72 -4.98 9.29 -3.70
N ARG A 73 -4.81 7.97 -3.82
CA ARG A 73 -4.39 7.31 -5.05
C ARG A 73 -5.42 6.27 -5.46
N TYR A 74 -5.93 6.41 -6.69
CA TYR A 74 -6.68 5.34 -7.36
C TYR A 74 -5.72 4.50 -8.16
N LEU A 75 -5.75 3.20 -7.93
CA LEU A 75 -4.83 2.22 -8.52
C LEU A 75 -5.53 1.43 -9.62
N GLY A 76 -4.98 1.46 -10.81
CA GLY A 76 -5.51 0.80 -11.98
C GLY A 76 -4.49 -0.07 -12.69
N VAL A 77 -4.85 -0.56 -13.86
CA VAL A 77 -4.00 -1.36 -14.73
C VAL A 77 -3.75 -0.59 -16.02
N LYS A 78 -2.52 -0.57 -16.49
CA LYS A 78 -2.15 0.10 -17.74
C LYS A 78 -3.02 -0.40 -18.89
N GLY A 79 -3.59 0.55 -19.64
CA GLY A 79 -4.47 0.26 -20.78
C GLY A 79 -5.92 -0.02 -20.41
N SER A 80 -6.29 0.09 -19.13
CA SER A 80 -7.68 -0.01 -18.66
C SER A 80 -8.24 1.35 -18.24
N ASP A 81 -9.56 1.45 -18.15
CA ASP A 81 -10.28 2.65 -17.69
C ASP A 81 -10.92 2.49 -16.32
N TRP A 82 -10.56 1.43 -15.59
CA TRP A 82 -11.10 1.12 -14.29
C TRP A 82 -10.00 0.99 -13.23
N TYR A 83 -10.38 1.18 -11.96
CA TYR A 83 -9.49 1.07 -10.81
C TYR A 83 -9.84 -0.17 -9.99
N TYR A 84 -8.82 -0.85 -9.46
CA TYR A 84 -9.00 -2.02 -8.60
C TYR A 84 -8.89 -1.70 -7.11
N GLY A 85 -8.31 -0.55 -6.77
CA GLY A 85 -8.09 -0.16 -5.39
C GLY A 85 -7.92 1.33 -5.19
N VAL A 86 -8.02 1.74 -3.94
CA VAL A 86 -7.81 3.12 -3.50
C VAL A 86 -6.93 3.11 -2.25
N TYR A 87 -5.88 3.90 -2.30
CA TYR A 87 -5.11 4.30 -1.13
C TYR A 87 -5.54 5.72 -0.74
N GLN A 88 -5.89 5.92 0.53
CA GLN A 88 -6.37 7.21 1.04
C GLN A 88 -5.68 7.54 2.35
N GLU A 89 -4.91 8.61 2.39
CA GLU A 89 -4.41 9.19 3.63
C GLU A 89 -5.57 9.81 4.42
N LEU A 90 -5.72 9.44 5.69
CA LEU A 90 -6.77 9.94 6.58
C LEU A 90 -6.22 11.01 7.51
N THR A 91 -4.99 10.86 7.95
CA THR A 91 -4.24 11.77 8.81
C THR A 91 -2.75 11.71 8.42
N PRO A 92 -1.88 12.57 8.96
CA PRO A 92 -0.43 12.44 8.77
C PRO A 92 0.15 11.11 9.26
N HIS A 93 -0.59 10.33 10.08
CA HIS A 93 -0.14 9.08 10.69
C HIS A 93 -1.02 7.87 10.38
N SER A 94 -1.95 8.00 9.45
CA SER A 94 -2.84 6.90 9.09
C SER A 94 -3.35 6.98 7.67
N ALA A 95 -3.54 5.82 7.06
CA ALA A 95 -4.15 5.66 5.75
C ALA A 95 -5.08 4.46 5.72
N ARG A 96 -5.94 4.45 4.72
CA ARG A 96 -6.83 3.35 4.40
C ARG A 96 -6.53 2.89 2.98
N SER A 97 -6.43 1.58 2.80
CA SER A 97 -6.31 0.95 1.48
C SER A 97 -7.52 0.05 1.24
N ILE A 98 -8.27 0.31 0.20
CA ILE A 98 -9.49 -0.39 -0.15
C ILE A 98 -9.29 -1.09 -1.48
N ILE A 99 -9.57 -2.40 -1.53
CA ILE A 99 -9.50 -3.19 -2.76
C ILE A 99 -10.87 -3.73 -3.13
N LEU A 100 -11.15 -3.80 -4.42
CA LEU A 100 -12.30 -4.53 -4.93
C LEU A 100 -12.13 -6.02 -4.65
N LYS A 101 -13.18 -6.64 -4.15
CA LYS A 101 -13.21 -8.06 -3.79
C LYS A 101 -12.78 -8.97 -4.94
N ASP A 102 -13.26 -8.70 -6.15
CA ASP A 102 -12.97 -9.51 -7.33
C ASP A 102 -11.51 -9.44 -7.78
N THR A 103 -10.75 -8.43 -7.31
CA THR A 103 -9.35 -8.22 -7.66
C THR A 103 -8.39 -8.56 -6.52
N LEU A 104 -8.90 -9.07 -5.41
CA LEU A 104 -8.08 -9.38 -4.23
C LEU A 104 -6.91 -10.32 -4.53
N GLY A 105 -7.11 -11.29 -5.42
CA GLY A 105 -6.06 -12.24 -5.85
C GLY A 105 -4.85 -11.58 -6.51
N GLU A 106 -5.02 -10.43 -7.16
CA GLU A 106 -3.95 -9.70 -7.84
C GLU A 106 -2.91 -9.13 -6.87
N LEU A 107 -3.28 -8.87 -5.62
CA LEU A 107 -2.35 -8.36 -4.60
C LEU A 107 -1.22 -9.31 -4.27
N TYR A 108 -1.39 -10.60 -4.55
CA TYR A 108 -0.37 -11.60 -4.26
C TYR A 108 0.68 -11.71 -5.36
N VAL A 109 0.53 -10.92 -6.42
CA VAL A 109 1.54 -10.78 -7.48
C VAL A 109 2.44 -9.60 -7.12
N ASP A 110 3.71 -9.90 -6.87
CA ASP A 110 4.73 -8.89 -6.60
C ASP A 110 4.90 -7.94 -7.81
N PRO A 111 4.97 -6.61 -7.69
CA PRO A 111 5.12 -5.78 -6.48
C PRO A 111 3.83 -5.10 -5.97
N PHE A 112 2.66 -5.54 -6.37
CA PHE A 112 1.38 -4.85 -6.11
C PHE A 112 1.08 -4.63 -4.64
N PHE A 113 1.47 -5.56 -3.77
CA PHE A 113 1.20 -5.45 -2.33
C PHE A 113 1.85 -4.19 -1.73
N CYS A 114 3.10 -3.90 -2.07
CA CYS A 114 3.79 -2.70 -1.58
C CYS A 114 3.20 -1.41 -2.15
N SER A 115 2.88 -1.40 -3.45
CA SER A 115 2.27 -0.25 -4.13
C SER A 115 0.89 0.09 -3.59
N PHE A 116 0.14 -0.92 -3.17
CA PHE A 116 -1.19 -0.77 -2.61
C PHE A 116 -1.22 0.05 -1.31
N PHE A 117 -0.15 0.04 -0.54
CA PHE A 117 0.01 0.84 0.68
C PHE A 117 0.87 2.09 0.48
N SER A 118 1.30 2.39 -0.74
CA SER A 118 2.24 3.48 -1.03
C SER A 118 3.48 3.47 -0.13
N LEU A 119 4.02 2.28 0.14
CA LEU A 119 5.17 2.10 1.02
C LEU A 119 6.41 2.83 0.50
N GLU A 120 6.60 2.89 -0.82
CA GLU A 120 7.71 3.61 -1.44
C GLU A 120 7.71 5.11 -1.07
N LYS A 121 6.54 5.74 -0.99
CA LYS A 121 6.41 7.14 -0.57
C LYS A 121 6.86 7.32 0.89
N LYS A 122 6.40 6.45 1.78
CA LYS A 122 6.74 6.49 3.21
C LYS A 122 8.22 6.20 3.45
N LEU A 123 8.79 5.28 2.71
CA LEU A 123 10.22 4.97 2.79
C LEU A 123 11.09 6.13 2.28
N LEU A 124 10.67 6.82 1.21
CA LEU A 124 11.35 8.03 0.74
C LEU A 124 11.35 9.14 1.79
N GLU A 125 10.27 9.32 2.53
CA GLU A 125 10.21 10.27 3.66
C GLU A 125 11.19 9.92 4.79
N LYS A 126 11.70 8.68 4.81
CA LYS A 126 12.69 8.14 5.76
C LYS A 126 14.08 7.98 5.14
N ASP A 127 14.38 8.67 4.05
CA ASP A 127 15.64 8.59 3.32
C ASP A 127 15.98 7.16 2.84
N ALA A 128 14.97 6.32 2.61
CA ALA A 128 15.09 4.96 2.11
C ALA A 128 14.50 4.81 0.70
N LEU A 129 15.08 3.92 -0.10
CA LEU A 129 14.62 3.61 -1.45
C LEU A 129 14.16 2.15 -1.54
N VAL A 130 13.05 1.93 -2.24
CA VAL A 130 12.65 0.59 -2.66
C VAL A 130 13.32 0.25 -3.97
N LEU A 131 14.19 -0.76 -3.96
CA LEU A 131 14.88 -1.25 -5.16
C LEU A 131 14.35 -2.64 -5.51
N HIS A 132 13.95 -2.80 -6.77
CA HIS A 132 13.69 -4.11 -7.34
C HIS A 132 14.98 -4.63 -7.96
N CYS A 133 15.65 -5.55 -7.27
CA CYS A 133 16.93 -6.10 -7.70
C CYS A 133 17.09 -7.56 -7.29
N SER A 134 17.98 -8.25 -8.02
CA SER A 134 18.48 -9.57 -7.63
C SER A 134 19.80 -9.41 -6.90
N TYR A 135 19.97 -10.13 -5.79
CA TYR A 135 21.23 -10.20 -5.07
C TYR A 135 21.83 -11.59 -5.19
N MET A 136 23.10 -11.67 -5.52
CA MET A 136 23.83 -12.92 -5.64
C MET A 136 25.18 -12.80 -4.96
N GLN A 137 25.46 -13.70 -4.03
CA GLN A 137 26.75 -13.77 -3.36
C GLN A 137 27.50 -15.00 -3.82
N TYR A 138 28.70 -14.81 -4.37
CA TYR A 138 29.62 -15.89 -4.66
C TYR A 138 30.49 -16.16 -3.43
N LYS A 139 30.68 -17.44 -3.13
CA LYS A 139 31.69 -17.84 -2.15
C LYS A 139 33.07 -17.84 -2.87
N ASP A 140 34.02 -17.18 -2.27
CA ASP A 140 35.44 -17.27 -2.67
C ASP A 140 36.03 -18.64 -2.35
#